data_4db427622ff5777a5b6ab91f8f5a05d8
#
_entry.id   4db427622ff5777a5b6ab91f8f5a05d8
#
_cell.length_a   1.000
_cell.length_b   1.000
_cell.length_c   1.000
_cell.angle_alpha   90.00
_cell.angle_beta   90.00
_cell.angle_gamma   90.00
#
_symmetry.space_group_name_H-M   'P 1'
#
loop_
_entity.id
_entity.type
_entity.pdbx_description
1 polymer ?
#
loop_
_entity_poly.entity_id
_entity_poly.type
_entity_poly.pdbx_seq_one_letter_code
_entity_poly.pdbx_strand_id
1 'polypeptide(L)' 'MAWWTAVFKERDGSTEELEVSTSSTLRYEAWNKVITMFPNKELLQLKSADELPKTLEEWKGRS' A
#
# COMPACT_ATOMS: atom_id res chain seq x y z
N MET A 1 13.38 4.07 -5.66
CA MET A 1 12.61 2.97 -5.07
C MET A 1 11.48 3.53 -4.23
N ALA A 2 10.30 3.00 -4.41
CA ALA A 2 9.13 3.51 -3.72
C ALA A 2 8.51 2.41 -2.86
N TRP A 3 8.06 2.79 -1.67
CA TRP A 3 7.40 1.88 -0.75
C TRP A 3 5.90 2.13 -0.74
N TRP A 4 5.15 1.05 -0.72
CA TRP A 4 3.70 1.11 -0.76
C TRP A 4 3.13 0.18 0.29
N THR A 5 1.97 0.56 0.82
CA THR A 5 1.21 -0.32 1.69
C THR A 5 0.03 -0.85 0.89
N ALA A 6 0.03 -2.15 0.63
CA ALA A 6 -1.01 -2.79 -0.15
C ALA A 6 -2.05 -3.37 0.80
N VAL A 7 -3.31 -3.05 0.56
CA VAL A 7 -4.42 -3.56 1.37
C VAL A 7 -5.16 -4.59 0.55
N PHE A 8 -5.20 -5.81 1.06
CA PHE A 8 -5.83 -6.94 0.38
C PHE A 8 -7.06 -7.40 1.14
N LYS A 9 -8.00 -7.97 0.39
CA LYS A 9 -9.17 -8.58 0.99
C LYS A 9 -8.99 -10.10 1.03
N GLU A 10 -9.19 -10.68 2.20
CA GLU A 10 -9.11 -12.12 2.36
C GLU A 10 -10.45 -12.76 2.06
N ARG A 11 -10.43 -14.09 1.95
CA ARG A 11 -11.64 -14.83 1.60
C ARG A 11 -12.72 -14.68 2.66
N ASP A 12 -12.31 -14.56 3.90
CA ASP A 12 -13.28 -14.46 5.00
C ASP A 12 -13.82 -13.04 5.18
N GLY A 13 -13.40 -12.11 4.31
CA GLY A 13 -13.90 -10.74 4.38
C GLY A 13 -13.02 -9.80 5.16
N SER A 14 -11.99 -10.32 5.81
CA SER A 14 -11.05 -9.45 6.53
C SER A 14 -10.08 -8.81 5.55
N THR A 15 -9.30 -7.86 6.05
CA THR A 15 -8.29 -7.20 5.24
C THR A 15 -6.92 -7.42 5.83
N GLU A 16 -5.91 -7.32 4.96
CA GLU A 16 -4.53 -7.52 5.36
C GLU A 16 -3.68 -6.45 4.68
N GLU A 17 -2.72 -5.89 5.42
CA GLU A 17 -1.84 -4.87 4.87
C GLU A 17 -0.43 -5.42 4.77
N LEU A 18 0.18 -5.21 3.61
CA LEU A 18 1.55 -5.66 3.35
C LEU A 18 2.33 -4.50 2.76
N GLU A 19 3.60 -4.42 3.11
CA GLU A 19 4.48 -3.40 2.54
C GLU A 19 5.20 -3.98 1.33
N VAL A 20 5.17 -3.21 0.25
CA VAL A 20 5.77 -3.62 -1.01
C VAL A 20 6.63 -2.50 -1.54
N SER A 21 7.80 -2.82 -2.08
CA SER A 21 8.65 -1.83 -2.71
C SER A 21 8.62 -2.03 -4.21
N THR A 22 8.62 -0.92 -4.95
CA THR A 22 8.65 -0.95 -6.39
C THR A 22 9.70 0.02 -6.89
N SER A 23 10.13 -0.17 -8.13
CA SER A 23 11.07 0.75 -8.75
C SER A 23 10.38 1.99 -9.28
N SER A 24 9.06 1.95 -9.41
CA SER A 24 8.30 3.05 -9.96
C SER A 24 7.58 3.80 -8.85
N THR A 25 7.46 5.11 -9.01
CA THR A 25 6.67 5.94 -8.09
C THR A 25 5.24 6.11 -8.56
N LEU A 26 4.91 5.56 -9.73
CA LEU A 26 3.57 5.68 -10.28
C LEU A 26 2.67 4.60 -9.68
N ARG A 27 1.52 5.04 -9.18
CA ARG A 27 0.62 4.14 -8.47
C ARG A 27 0.13 3.00 -9.37
N TYR A 28 -0.22 3.30 -10.61
CA TYR A 28 -0.78 2.25 -11.46
C TYR A 28 0.27 1.18 -11.80
N GLU A 29 1.52 1.56 -11.89
CA GLU A 29 2.57 0.58 -12.14
C GLU A 29 2.81 -0.27 -10.91
N ALA A 30 2.79 0.35 -9.74
CA ALA A 30 2.91 -0.39 -8.49
C ALA A 30 1.73 -1.33 -8.32
N TRP A 31 0.55 -0.88 -8.68
CA TRP A 31 -0.66 -1.69 -8.60
C TRP A 31 -0.51 -2.95 -9.44
N ASN A 32 -0.07 -2.78 -10.71
CA ASN A 32 0.10 -3.91 -11.58
C ASN A 32 1.14 -4.89 -11.06
N LYS A 33 2.21 -4.36 -10.47
CA LYS A 33 3.23 -5.24 -9.92
C LYS A 33 2.68 -6.04 -8.76
N VAL A 34 1.93 -5.39 -7.89
CA VAL A 34 1.39 -6.06 -6.70
C VAL A 34 0.41 -7.16 -7.08
N ILE A 35 -0.51 -6.90 -8.01
CA ILE A 35 -1.47 -7.92 -8.40
C ILE A 35 -0.79 -9.08 -9.12
N THR A 36 0.34 -8.81 -9.76
CA THR A 36 1.11 -9.89 -10.39
C THR A 36 1.82 -10.74 -9.35
N MET A 37 2.32 -10.10 -8.29
CA MET A 37 3.01 -10.82 -7.22
C MET A 37 2.07 -11.64 -6.37
N PHE A 38 0.84 -11.19 -6.22
CA PHE A 38 -0.15 -11.83 -5.36
C PHE A 38 -1.43 -12.12 -6.14
N PRO A 39 -1.39 -13.04 -7.09
CA PRO A 39 -2.55 -13.28 -7.96
C PRO A 39 -3.75 -13.88 -7.23
N ASN A 40 -3.52 -14.48 -6.06
CA ASN A 40 -4.60 -15.11 -5.31
C ASN A 40 -5.24 -14.17 -4.30
N LYS A 41 -4.77 -12.93 -4.23
CA LYS A 41 -5.30 -11.95 -3.30
C LYS A 41 -5.98 -10.84 -4.07
N GLU A 42 -7.00 -10.26 -3.46
CA GLU A 42 -7.73 -9.16 -4.07
C GLU A 42 -7.20 -7.84 -3.50
N LEU A 43 -6.59 -7.04 -4.36
CA LEU A 43 -6.02 -5.77 -3.94
C LEU A 43 -7.13 -4.72 -3.87
N LEU A 44 -7.35 -4.17 -2.68
CA LEU A 44 -8.38 -3.16 -2.48
C LEU A 44 -7.84 -1.75 -2.60
N GLN A 45 -6.63 -1.54 -2.09
CA GLN A 45 -6.09 -0.20 -2.02
C GLN A 45 -4.58 -0.25 -1.99
N LEU A 46 -3.96 0.76 -2.57
CA LEU A 46 -2.51 0.86 -2.56
C LEU A 46 -2.18 2.26 -2.06
N LYS A 47 -1.55 2.34 -0.90
CA LYS A 47 -1.23 3.60 -0.26
C LYS A 47 0.25 3.88 -0.38
N SER A 48 0.60 5.13 -0.64
CA SER A 48 2.00 5.52 -0.67
C SER A 48 2.51 5.65 0.77
N ALA A 49 3.65 5.04 1.05
CA ALA A 49 4.23 5.11 2.38
C ALA A 49 4.63 6.52 2.75
N ASP A 50 4.96 7.33 1.75
CA ASP A 50 5.37 8.70 2.01
C ASP A 50 4.24 9.57 2.50
N GLU A 51 3.01 9.27 2.08
CA GLU A 51 1.87 10.10 2.43
C GLU A 51 1.44 9.92 3.87
N LEU A 52 1.38 8.67 4.30
CA LEU A 52 0.84 8.37 5.61
C LEU A 52 1.71 8.87 6.76
N PRO A 53 3.00 8.53 6.77
CA PRO A 53 3.84 8.97 7.89
C PRO A 53 3.91 10.48 8.00
N LYS A 54 3.95 11.16 6.88
CA LYS A 54 4.03 12.60 6.92
C LYS A 54 2.80 13.21 7.59
N THR A 55 1.64 12.71 7.25
CA THR A 55 0.41 13.22 7.84
C THR A 55 0.36 12.98 9.33
N LEU A 56 0.75 11.79 9.75
CA LEU A 56 0.75 11.44 11.16
C LEU A 56 1.74 12.28 11.94
N GLU A 57 2.89 12.55 11.35
CA GLU A 57 3.89 13.35 12.01
C GLU A 57 3.38 14.73 12.29
N GLU A 58 2.70 15.32 11.34
CA GLU A 58 2.15 16.65 11.53
C GLU A 58 1.13 16.66 12.66
N TRP A 59 0.33 15.63 12.71
CA TRP A 59 -0.66 15.52 13.76
C TRP A 59 0.00 15.51 15.12
N LYS A 60 0.99 14.66 15.28
CA LYS A 60 1.64 14.52 16.56
C LYS A 60 2.38 15.77 16.94
N GLY A 61 2.92 16.45 15.98
CA GLY A 61 3.62 17.68 16.26
C GLY A 61 2.73 18.72 16.85
N ARG A 62 1.47 18.68 16.53
CA ARG A 62 0.53 19.66 17.04
C ARG A 62 -0.10 19.24 18.35
N SER A 63 -0.03 18.01 18.65
CA SER A 63 -0.66 17.49 19.88
C SER A 63 0.11 17.87 21.15
#